data_bd2cb91cd75ed4c204f2c0268d79a749
#
_entry.id   bd2cb91cd75ed4c204f2c0268d79a749
#
_cell.length_a   1.000
_cell.length_b   1.000
_cell.length_c   1.000
_cell.angle_alpha   90.00
_cell.angle_beta   90.00
_cell.angle_gamma   90.00
#
_symmetry.space_group_name_H-M   'P 1'
#
loop_
_entity.id
_entity.type
_entity.pdbx_description
1 polymer ?
#
loop_
_entity_poly.entity_id
_entity_poly.type
_entity_poly.pdbx_seq_one_letter_code
_entity_poly.pdbx_strand_id
1 'polypeptide(L)'
;PVVIGGDFNSHSHLDWVESTQKFHYGKVVQWPVSKLMLEYNYTDSFRKAHPDPRQTLEGTWGYLSPRDIISDRIDFIYYKGENLKTLYSKIVMEDPKDGFFNSDHRAVLTQFELKLIN
;
A
#
# COMPACT_ATOMS: atom_id res chain seq x y z
N PRO A 1 13.27 -13.58 -8.84
CA PRO A 1 12.31 -12.70 -8.17
C PRO A 1 11.26 -12.16 -9.13
N VAL A 2 10.09 -11.86 -8.60
CA VAL A 2 8.97 -11.26 -9.32
C VAL A 2 8.54 -10.01 -8.58
N VAL A 3 8.32 -8.91 -9.32
CA VAL A 3 7.74 -7.67 -8.79
C VAL A 3 6.53 -7.33 -9.65
N ILE A 4 5.40 -7.05 -9.00
CA ILE A 4 4.14 -6.65 -9.65
C ILE A 4 3.72 -5.33 -9.05
N GLY A 5 3.55 -4.31 -9.89
CA GLY A 5 3.08 -3.00 -9.46
C GLY A 5 1.89 -2.53 -10.28
N GLY A 6 0.96 -1.83 -9.64
CA GLY A 6 -0.19 -1.23 -10.32
C GLY A 6 -1.35 -0.90 -9.42
N ASP A 7 -2.39 -0.36 -10.04
CA ASP A 7 -3.70 -0.15 -9.45
C ASP A 7 -4.50 -1.46 -9.46
N PHE A 8 -4.80 -1.96 -8.27
CA PHE A 8 -5.57 -3.20 -8.10
C PHE A 8 -7.08 -2.94 -7.93
N ASN A 9 -7.49 -1.67 -7.84
CA ASN A 9 -8.88 -1.27 -7.58
C ASN A 9 -9.52 -2.04 -6.40
N SER A 10 -8.72 -2.40 -5.43
CA SER A 10 -9.13 -3.13 -4.24
C SER A 10 -8.27 -2.72 -3.06
N HIS A 11 -8.86 -2.64 -1.90
CA HIS A 11 -8.15 -2.41 -0.64
C HIS A 11 -7.33 -3.64 -0.22
N SER A 12 -6.51 -3.46 0.81
CA SER A 12 -5.79 -4.58 1.44
C SER A 12 -6.48 -5.02 2.74
N HIS A 13 -6.60 -6.34 2.91
CA HIS A 13 -7.04 -6.92 4.18
C HIS A 13 -6.07 -6.62 5.33
N LEU A 14 -4.81 -6.26 5.02
CA LEU A 14 -3.81 -5.85 6.01
C LEU A 14 -4.07 -4.45 6.58
N ASP A 15 -4.88 -3.65 5.89
CA ASP A 15 -5.23 -2.29 6.30
C ASP A 15 -6.57 -2.24 7.04
N TRP A 16 -7.48 -3.18 6.74
CA TRP A 16 -8.84 -3.25 7.28
C TRP A 16 -8.94 -4.28 8.40
N VAL A 17 -8.17 -4.06 9.45
CA VAL A 17 -8.05 -4.96 10.61
C VAL A 17 -8.77 -4.37 11.83
N GLU A 18 -8.88 -5.14 12.90
CA GLU A 18 -9.58 -4.72 14.12
C GLU A 18 -9.03 -3.39 14.68
N SER A 19 -7.71 -3.22 14.69
CA SER A 19 -7.06 -2.01 15.22
C SER A 19 -7.34 -0.74 14.40
N THR A 20 -7.80 -0.87 13.17
CA THR A 20 -8.12 0.25 12.26
C THR A 20 -9.61 0.37 11.94
N GLN A 21 -10.46 -0.48 12.51
CA GLN A 21 -11.89 -0.53 12.17
C GLN A 21 -12.62 0.80 12.38
N LYS A 22 -12.19 1.61 13.36
CA LYS A 22 -12.77 2.95 13.59
C LYS A 22 -12.60 3.90 12.40
N PHE A 23 -11.59 3.65 11.55
CA PHE A 23 -11.35 4.41 10.33
C PHE A 23 -12.08 3.82 9.11
N HIS A 24 -12.68 2.64 9.25
CA HIS A 24 -13.32 1.89 8.18
C HIS A 24 -14.78 1.56 8.54
N TYR A 25 -15.51 2.57 8.99
CA TYR A 25 -16.95 2.42 9.35
C TYR A 25 -17.22 1.32 10.38
N GLY A 26 -16.29 1.04 11.28
CA GLY A 26 -16.37 -0.03 12.26
C GLY A 26 -16.22 -1.43 11.70
N LYS A 27 -15.68 -1.57 10.48
CA LYS A 27 -15.60 -2.85 9.76
C LYS A 27 -14.18 -3.40 9.70
N VAL A 28 -14.10 -4.72 9.77
CA VAL A 28 -12.94 -5.54 9.42
C VAL A 28 -13.30 -6.29 8.14
N VAL A 29 -12.49 -6.17 7.09
CA VAL A 29 -12.79 -6.80 5.80
C VAL A 29 -11.58 -7.59 5.30
N GLN A 30 -11.83 -8.86 4.96
CA GLN A 30 -10.85 -9.75 4.35
C GLN A 30 -10.86 -9.59 2.83
N TRP A 31 -10.35 -8.46 2.37
CA TRP A 31 -10.30 -8.12 0.95
C TRP A 31 -9.66 -9.24 0.12
N PRO A 32 -10.38 -9.81 -0.86
CA PRO A 32 -9.97 -11.08 -1.48
C PRO A 32 -8.70 -10.95 -2.34
N VAL A 33 -8.50 -9.83 -3.03
CA VAL A 33 -7.33 -9.65 -3.91
C VAL A 33 -6.03 -9.68 -3.11
N SER A 34 -5.93 -8.89 -2.05
CA SER A 34 -4.72 -8.86 -1.21
C SER A 34 -4.50 -10.19 -0.47
N LYS A 35 -5.57 -10.86 -0.05
CA LYS A 35 -5.46 -12.21 0.52
C LYS A 35 -4.88 -13.20 -0.49
N LEU A 36 -5.41 -13.20 -1.71
CA LEU A 36 -4.92 -14.07 -2.78
C LEU A 36 -3.43 -13.84 -3.06
N MET A 37 -2.99 -12.58 -3.10
CA MET A 37 -1.58 -12.26 -3.30
C MET A 37 -0.70 -12.90 -2.22
N LEU A 38 -1.10 -12.80 -0.95
CA LEU A 38 -0.35 -13.42 0.15
C LEU A 38 -0.39 -14.96 0.10
N GLU A 39 -1.51 -15.55 -0.26
CA GLU A 39 -1.65 -17.01 -0.44
C GLU A 39 -0.68 -17.54 -1.50
N TYR A 40 -0.41 -16.77 -2.55
CA TYR A 40 0.59 -17.08 -3.57
C TYR A 40 2.01 -16.64 -3.21
N ASN A 41 2.27 -16.34 -1.93
CA ASN A 41 3.57 -15.92 -1.38
C ASN A 41 4.11 -14.60 -1.93
N TYR A 42 3.23 -13.70 -2.36
CA TYR A 42 3.61 -12.31 -2.61
C TYR A 42 3.58 -11.53 -1.30
N THR A 43 4.49 -10.58 -1.20
CA THR A 43 4.59 -9.65 -0.07
C THR A 43 4.20 -8.25 -0.52
N ASP A 44 3.32 -7.60 0.22
CA ASP A 44 3.02 -6.17 0.09
C ASP A 44 4.22 -5.37 0.62
N SER A 45 4.94 -4.72 -0.28
CA SER A 45 6.19 -4.02 0.07
C SER A 45 5.96 -2.84 1.01
N PHE A 46 4.86 -2.11 0.85
CA PHE A 46 4.54 -1.00 1.73
C PHE A 46 4.21 -1.49 3.15
N ARG A 47 3.37 -2.49 3.27
CA ARG A 47 3.00 -3.04 4.59
C ARG A 47 4.14 -3.81 5.24
N LYS A 48 5.07 -4.34 4.45
CA LYS A 48 6.32 -4.91 4.96
C LYS A 48 7.22 -3.87 5.62
N ALA A 49 7.31 -2.69 5.02
CA ALA A 49 8.06 -1.56 5.56
C ALA A 49 7.33 -0.88 6.73
N HIS A 50 6.00 -0.94 6.75
CA HIS A 50 5.13 -0.31 7.75
C HIS A 50 4.16 -1.34 8.34
N PRO A 51 4.60 -2.19 9.27
CA PRO A 51 3.79 -3.32 9.75
C PRO A 51 2.54 -2.92 10.53
N ASP A 52 2.56 -1.76 11.19
CA ASP A 52 1.42 -1.27 11.95
C ASP A 52 0.54 -0.34 11.09
N PRO A 53 -0.64 -0.80 10.66
CA PRO A 53 -1.51 0.01 9.81
C PRO A 53 -2.07 1.25 10.51
N ARG A 54 -2.02 1.32 11.84
CA ARG A 54 -2.47 2.49 12.59
C ARG A 54 -1.53 3.69 12.42
N GLN A 55 -0.26 3.44 12.13
CA GLN A 55 0.78 4.47 12.00
C GLN A 55 0.92 5.00 10.59
N THR A 56 0.35 4.31 9.61
CA THR A 56 0.44 4.64 8.18
C THR A 56 -0.92 4.44 7.53
N LEU A 57 -1.79 5.42 7.72
CA LEU A 57 -3.16 5.42 7.20
C LEU A 57 -3.28 6.06 5.82
N GLU A 58 -2.17 6.52 5.25
CA GLU A 58 -2.15 7.18 3.95
C GLU A 58 -2.59 6.20 2.85
N GLY A 59 -3.43 6.70 1.97
CA GLY A 59 -3.88 6.00 0.78
C GLY A 59 -3.22 6.52 -0.48
N THR A 60 -3.44 5.81 -1.56
CA THR A 60 -2.93 6.13 -2.89
C THR A 60 -3.97 6.80 -3.78
N TRP A 61 -5.24 6.74 -3.44
CA TRP A 61 -6.34 7.31 -4.21
C TRP A 61 -7.28 8.11 -3.33
N GLY A 62 -7.87 9.15 -3.92
CA GLY A 62 -8.80 10.06 -3.26
C GLY A 62 -8.16 11.39 -2.85
N TYR A 63 -8.98 12.40 -2.74
CA TYR A 63 -8.54 13.72 -2.30
C TYR A 63 -8.31 13.72 -0.79
N LEU A 64 -7.21 14.31 -0.36
CA LEU A 64 -7.05 14.72 1.04
C LEU A 64 -7.96 15.93 1.27
N SER A 65 -9.20 15.68 1.60
CA SER A 65 -9.98 16.69 2.30
C SER A 65 -9.43 16.80 3.72
N PRO A 66 -9.32 18.00 4.29
CA PRO A 66 -9.01 18.14 5.72
C PRO A 66 -9.99 17.42 6.65
N ARG A 67 -11.13 16.99 6.10
CA ARG A 67 -12.19 16.24 6.80
C ARG A 67 -12.14 14.74 6.56
N ASP A 68 -11.49 14.30 5.47
CA ASP A 68 -11.41 12.88 5.09
C ASP A 68 -10.01 12.37 5.41
N ILE A 69 -9.87 11.85 6.60
CA ILE A 69 -8.62 11.36 7.16
C ILE A 69 -8.12 10.10 6.44
N ILE A 70 -8.93 9.51 5.53
CA ILE A 70 -8.62 8.21 4.94
C ILE A 70 -8.81 8.26 3.45
N SER A 71 -7.70 8.27 2.74
CA SER A 71 -7.64 7.92 1.33
C SER A 71 -7.49 6.40 1.18
N ASP A 72 -7.99 5.86 0.08
CA ASP A 72 -7.94 4.42 -0.19
C ASP A 72 -6.57 4.01 -0.70
N ARG A 73 -5.95 3.01 -0.08
CA ARG A 73 -4.72 2.40 -0.57
C ARG A 73 -5.10 1.25 -1.50
N ILE A 74 -5.04 1.51 -2.80
CA ILE A 74 -5.44 0.57 -3.87
C ILE A 74 -4.34 0.32 -4.91
N ASP A 75 -3.24 1.05 -4.82
CA ASP A 75 -2.05 0.87 -5.63
C ASP A 75 -0.97 0.18 -4.81
N PHE A 76 -0.41 -0.88 -5.33
CA PHE A 76 0.52 -1.74 -4.61
C PHE A 76 1.76 -2.06 -5.43
N ILE A 77 2.85 -2.33 -4.73
CA ILE A 77 4.01 -3.05 -5.23
C ILE A 77 4.12 -4.33 -4.41
N TYR A 78 3.73 -5.44 -5.02
CA TYR A 78 3.92 -6.77 -4.48
C TYR A 78 5.20 -7.39 -5.03
N TYR A 79 5.85 -8.20 -4.23
CA TYR A 79 7.04 -8.93 -4.67
C TYR A 79 7.09 -10.35 -4.13
N LYS A 80 7.86 -11.18 -4.81
CA LYS A 80 8.11 -12.58 -4.46
C LYS A 80 9.53 -12.97 -4.83
N GLY A 81 10.22 -13.68 -3.94
CA GLY A 81 11.57 -14.17 -4.13
C GLY A 81 12.41 -14.02 -2.87
N GLU A 82 13.09 -15.07 -2.46
CA GLU A 82 13.90 -15.10 -1.24
C GLU A 82 15.11 -14.14 -1.29
N ASN A 83 15.53 -13.79 -2.50
CA ASN A 83 16.64 -12.89 -2.73
C ASN A 83 16.23 -11.39 -2.81
N LEU A 84 14.95 -11.07 -2.65
CA LEU A 84 14.46 -9.70 -2.55
C LEU A 84 14.11 -9.34 -1.11
N LYS A 85 14.57 -8.19 -0.67
CA LYS A 85 14.24 -7.63 0.63
C LYS A 85 13.80 -6.17 0.48
N THR A 86 12.67 -5.82 1.05
CA THR A 86 12.25 -4.42 1.16
C THR A 86 13.17 -3.67 2.11
N LEU A 87 13.81 -2.62 1.62
CA LEU A 87 14.59 -1.70 2.43
C LEU A 87 13.76 -0.51 2.87
N TYR A 88 12.90 -0.03 1.99
CA TYR A 88 12.13 1.18 2.17
C TYR A 88 10.91 1.16 1.27
N SER A 89 9.80 1.70 1.74
CA SER A 89 8.62 1.95 0.93
C SER A 89 7.86 3.18 1.44
N LYS A 90 7.36 3.98 0.52
CA LYS A 90 6.52 5.13 0.85
C LYS A 90 5.48 5.39 -0.23
N ILE A 91 4.41 6.07 0.17
CA ILE A 91 3.50 6.73 -0.73
C ILE A 91 4.05 8.12 -1.00
N VAL A 92 4.26 8.43 -2.28
CA VAL A 92 4.76 9.73 -2.70
C VAL A 92 3.58 10.69 -2.79
N MET A 93 3.55 11.64 -1.87
CA MET A 93 2.58 12.72 -1.82
C MET A 93 3.31 14.01 -2.14
N GLU A 94 3.09 14.55 -3.33
CA GLU A 94 3.53 15.91 -3.63
C GLU A 94 2.32 16.83 -3.46
N ASP A 95 2.47 17.84 -2.60
CA ASP A 95 1.49 18.92 -2.54
C ASP A 95 1.51 19.65 -3.87
N PRO A 96 0.36 19.85 -4.51
CA PRO A 96 0.29 20.62 -5.74
C PRO A 96 0.70 22.05 -5.45
N LYS A 97 1.82 22.49 -6.00
CA LYS A 97 2.33 23.86 -5.83
C LYS A 97 1.35 24.91 -6.36
N ASP A 98 0.43 24.51 -7.25
CA ASP A 98 -0.52 25.41 -7.92
C ASP A 98 -1.97 24.90 -7.85
N GLY A 99 -2.31 24.01 -6.92
CA GLY A 99 -3.65 23.46 -6.78
C GLY A 99 -4.03 22.41 -7.84
N PHE A 100 -3.10 22.03 -8.72
CA PHE A 100 -3.28 21.00 -9.72
C PHE A 100 -2.48 19.75 -9.42
N PHE A 101 -3.19 18.62 -9.26
CA PHE A 101 -2.59 17.29 -9.33
C PHE A 101 -2.72 16.79 -10.76
N ASN A 102 -1.64 16.29 -11.33
CA ASN A 102 -1.64 15.65 -12.64
C ASN A 102 -2.29 14.27 -12.64
N SER A 103 -2.62 13.75 -11.49
CA SER A 103 -3.26 12.45 -11.27
C SER A 103 -4.15 12.50 -10.03
N ASP A 104 -5.22 11.72 -10.00
CA ASP A 104 -6.05 11.45 -8.83
C ASP A 104 -5.46 10.33 -7.96
N HIS A 105 -4.36 9.69 -8.41
CA HIS A 105 -3.58 8.73 -7.62
C HIS A 105 -2.26 9.34 -7.16
N ARG A 106 -1.76 8.82 -6.03
CA ARG A 106 -0.39 9.02 -5.56
C ARG A 106 0.46 7.84 -5.99
N ALA A 107 1.77 8.04 -6.09
CA ALA A 107 2.69 6.99 -6.44
C ALA A 107 3.12 6.18 -5.21
N VAL A 108 3.41 4.91 -5.41
CA VAL A 108 4.09 4.06 -4.43
C VAL A 108 5.53 3.88 -4.88
N LEU A 109 6.47 4.15 -3.98
CA LEU A 109 7.89 3.93 -4.20
C LEU A 109 8.39 2.86 -3.25
N THR A 110 9.09 1.86 -3.77
CA THR A 110 9.74 0.83 -2.96
C THR A 110 11.18 0.63 -3.42
N GLN A 111 12.09 0.61 -2.46
CA GLN A 111 13.49 0.25 -2.67
C GLN A 111 13.72 -1.16 -2.16
N PHE A 112 14.33 -1.98 -3.00
CA PHE A 112 14.68 -3.36 -2.68
C PHE A 112 16.20 -3.55 -2.64
N GLU A 113 16.63 -4.42 -1.75
CA GLU A 113 17.91 -5.09 -1.83
C GLU A 113 17.74 -6.38 -2.62
N LEU A 114 18.55 -6.57 -3.66
CA LEU A 114 18.63 -7.82 -4.41
C LEU A 114 19.92 -8.53 -4.05
N LYS A 115 19.82 -9.69 -3.43
CA LYS A 115 20.97 -10.55 -3.20
C LYS A 115 21.21 -11.41 -4.45
N LEU A 116 22.38 -11.28 -5.03
CA LEU A 116 22.77 -12.17 -6.12
C LEU A 116 22.97 -13.59 -5.58
N ILE A 117 22.34 -14.53 -6.23
CA ILE A 117 22.53 -15.96 -5.94
C ILE A 117 23.74 -16.39 -6.76
N ASN A 118 24.79 -16.83 -6.07
CA ASN A 118 25.99 -17.41 -6.71
C ASN A 118 25.72 -18.85 -7.12
#